data_b891cec8e67afd69f9c22fddb7e1511e
#
_entry.id   b891cec8e67afd69f9c22fddb7e1511e
#
_cell.length_a   1.000
_cell.length_b   1.000
_cell.length_c   1.000
_cell.angle_alpha   90.00
_cell.angle_beta   90.00
_cell.angle_gamma   90.00
#
_symmetry.space_group_name_H-M   'P 1'
#
loop_
_entity.id
_entity.type
_entity.pdbx_description
1 polymer ?
#
loop_
_entity_poly.entity_id
_entity_poly.type
_entity_poly.pdbx_seq_one_letter_code
_entity_poly.pdbx_strand_id
1 'polypeptide(L)'
;MKRITYLALLFLLFIATANAQNNDFFIHTVSKGQTLYSISRMYQTTVKEIIDQNPECVNKLSIGQKIKIRQNKQQAQQQESASNGERYHTIQPGETLYRLGQKYGITPQEICEANPGLSISNFRSGEVILIPASKQPIQQPVVEQQAPVEQTRPDTIPIRTTHKVEKGETVYRITKLYNISEEELRAVNPGIKKNKLKKNTIINIPYSSRELALMRFKELEQQQREESNAEVFRRIEQMKDSMSNDDTFEGIRAAVILPFLLDSYSPNEQARMVEYYEGFLMAVEKLKQYGYSFEIHTFDSGKESNSLEPLIASGELDNMDIIFGALYPKHNKQLADFARKKEIPLVIPFTSKEDEIFRNPMVYVVNTMQSYFYSEVIDHFSVEFPNANVVFVSDSINNKKEFVSALSENFQQRGTPYSTITLSDITNHEVNEAKLQELMKEDKQNIIIPTSSSEVTLSTLLPTLILLNNDTINLPEFKLFGYPEWQIYAGNMRNEIYEVDTYFYASFFSHYTLPEANSFQNEYIRWYNRAPQNIYPRYGMLGYDTGYIFLLAISKFGNNMPENINKVSFTPVQTGFKFERVNNWGGMVNKKIYFVRYTPEYTIKKIDFDKK
;
A
#
# COMPACT_ATOMS: atom_id res chain seq x y z
N MET A 1 -11.77 -7.57 80.32
CA MET A 1 -12.39 -6.79 79.24
C MET A 1 -11.38 -6.09 78.28
N LYS A 2 -10.24 -5.57 78.76
CA LYS A 2 -9.25 -4.86 77.90
C LYS A 2 -8.48 -5.73 76.89
N ARG A 3 -8.35 -7.07 77.08
CA ARG A 3 -7.66 -7.97 76.15
C ARG A 3 -8.54 -8.46 74.98
N ILE A 4 -9.85 -8.43 75.10
CA ILE A 4 -10.79 -8.81 74.05
C ILE A 4 -10.97 -7.67 73.02
N THR A 5 -10.92 -6.42 73.52
CA THR A 5 -11.00 -5.25 72.65
C THR A 5 -9.77 -5.06 71.76
N TYR A 6 -8.57 -5.44 72.24
CA TYR A 6 -7.34 -5.43 71.40
C TYR A 6 -7.34 -6.52 70.32
N LEU A 7 -7.90 -7.72 70.63
CA LEU A 7 -8.01 -8.78 69.62
C LEU A 7 -9.03 -8.46 68.52
N ALA A 8 -10.15 -7.83 68.92
CA ALA A 8 -11.14 -7.36 67.94
C ALA A 8 -10.62 -6.21 67.06
N LEU A 9 -9.80 -5.30 67.62
CA LEU A 9 -9.18 -4.22 66.85
C LEU A 9 -8.08 -4.74 65.91
N LEU A 10 -7.30 -5.77 66.30
CA LEU A 10 -6.30 -6.43 65.48
C LEU A 10 -6.97 -7.22 64.34
N PHE A 11 -8.14 -7.86 64.62
CA PHE A 11 -8.91 -8.59 63.58
C PHE A 11 -9.58 -7.65 62.58
N LEU A 12 -10.04 -6.45 63.01
CA LEU A 12 -10.53 -5.39 62.13
C LEU A 12 -9.41 -4.77 61.29
N LEU A 13 -8.19 -4.61 61.83
CA LEU A 13 -7.04 -4.15 61.05
C LEU A 13 -6.57 -5.24 60.03
N PHE A 14 -6.74 -6.54 60.33
CA PHE A 14 -6.41 -7.61 59.41
C PHE A 14 -7.46 -7.75 58.28
N ILE A 15 -8.72 -7.41 58.49
CA ILE A 15 -9.76 -7.39 57.46
C ILE A 15 -9.60 -6.13 56.55
N ALA A 16 -9.08 -5.00 57.07
CA ALA A 16 -8.82 -3.81 56.28
C ALA A 16 -7.60 -3.96 55.33
N THR A 17 -6.66 -4.87 55.63
CA THR A 17 -5.49 -5.13 54.78
C THR A 17 -5.72 -6.24 53.72
N ALA A 18 -6.82 -6.99 53.81
CA ALA A 18 -7.14 -8.06 52.87
C ALA A 18 -7.90 -7.63 51.61
N ASN A 19 -8.28 -6.35 51.49
CA ASN A 19 -9.02 -5.82 50.34
C ASN A 19 -8.21 -4.86 49.44
N ALA A 20 -6.88 -4.80 49.59
CA ALA A 20 -6.00 -4.18 48.60
C ALA A 20 -5.43 -5.26 47.68
N GLN A 21 -6.28 -6.10 47.07
CA GLN A 21 -5.89 -6.80 45.86
C GLN A 21 -5.85 -5.79 44.75
N ASN A 22 -4.61 -5.40 44.34
CA ASN A 22 -4.34 -4.73 43.10
C ASN A 22 -5.00 -5.52 41.96
N ASN A 23 -6.17 -5.10 41.51
CA ASN A 23 -6.79 -5.63 40.30
C ASN A 23 -6.02 -5.07 39.09
N ASP A 24 -4.80 -5.56 38.84
CA ASP A 24 -4.02 -5.24 37.64
C ASP A 24 -4.60 -5.92 36.39
N PHE A 25 -5.70 -6.65 36.52
CA PHE A 25 -6.32 -7.42 35.44
C PHE A 25 -7.85 -7.34 35.47
N PHE A 26 -8.47 -7.32 34.29
CA PHE A 26 -9.89 -7.56 34.12
C PHE A 26 -10.13 -8.79 33.25
N ILE A 27 -11.36 -9.31 33.26
CA ILE A 27 -11.73 -10.50 32.50
C ILE A 27 -12.50 -10.07 31.24
N HIS A 28 -11.96 -10.41 30.08
CA HIS A 28 -12.66 -10.28 28.80
C HIS A 28 -13.29 -11.62 28.39
N THR A 29 -14.54 -11.62 27.95
CA THR A 29 -15.19 -12.82 27.41
C THR A 29 -15.18 -12.74 25.89
N VAL A 30 -14.55 -13.71 25.25
CA VAL A 30 -14.36 -13.76 23.79
C VAL A 30 -15.68 -13.91 23.07
N SER A 31 -16.00 -12.99 22.16
CA SER A 31 -17.20 -13.00 21.33
C SER A 31 -16.93 -13.60 19.94
N LYS A 32 -18.01 -13.99 19.24
CA LYS A 32 -17.90 -14.55 17.88
C LYS A 32 -17.19 -13.57 16.92
N GLY A 33 -16.15 -14.05 16.26
CA GLY A 33 -15.34 -13.27 15.31
C GLY A 33 -14.18 -12.49 15.91
N GLN A 34 -14.00 -12.51 17.25
CA GLN A 34 -12.83 -11.90 17.86
C GLN A 34 -11.59 -12.80 17.74
N THR A 35 -10.45 -12.16 17.54
CA THR A 35 -9.11 -12.77 17.53
C THR A 35 -8.26 -12.16 18.63
N LEU A 36 -7.16 -12.83 19.02
CA LEU A 36 -6.21 -12.25 19.98
C LEU A 36 -5.71 -10.88 19.51
N TYR A 37 -5.56 -10.70 18.20
CA TYR A 37 -5.16 -9.42 17.63
C TYR A 37 -6.24 -8.34 17.81
N SER A 38 -7.50 -8.61 17.48
CA SER A 38 -8.58 -7.65 17.68
C SER A 38 -8.77 -7.28 19.16
N ILE A 39 -8.61 -8.25 20.06
CA ILE A 39 -8.67 -8.04 21.51
C ILE A 39 -7.47 -7.21 22.00
N SER A 40 -6.26 -7.48 21.50
CA SER A 40 -5.08 -6.68 21.86
C SER A 40 -5.22 -5.22 21.45
N ARG A 41 -5.79 -4.96 20.28
CA ARG A 41 -6.08 -3.59 19.81
C ARG A 41 -7.16 -2.91 20.63
N MET A 42 -8.22 -3.63 20.99
CA MET A 42 -9.33 -3.13 21.82
C MET A 42 -8.85 -2.61 23.18
N TYR A 43 -7.86 -3.29 23.76
CA TYR A 43 -7.33 -2.98 25.09
C TYR A 43 -5.94 -2.33 25.06
N GLN A 44 -5.47 -1.87 23.89
CA GLN A 44 -4.16 -1.23 23.69
C GLN A 44 -2.99 -1.98 24.34
N THR A 45 -3.03 -3.32 24.23
CA THR A 45 -2.02 -4.26 24.67
C THR A 45 -1.45 -5.03 23.49
N THR A 46 -0.49 -5.90 23.70
CA THR A 46 0.06 -6.76 22.64
C THR A 46 -0.53 -8.17 22.72
N VAL A 47 -0.58 -8.87 21.58
CA VAL A 47 -0.99 -10.27 21.52
C VAL A 47 -0.12 -11.12 22.45
N LYS A 48 1.19 -10.79 22.53
CA LYS A 48 2.14 -11.45 23.41
C LYS A 48 1.76 -11.29 24.89
N GLU A 49 1.43 -10.08 25.32
CA GLU A 49 1.00 -9.83 26.72
C GLU A 49 -0.30 -10.55 27.06
N ILE A 50 -1.24 -10.68 26.11
CA ILE A 50 -2.45 -11.48 26.33
C ILE A 50 -2.10 -12.95 26.47
N ILE A 51 -1.23 -13.49 25.61
CA ILE A 51 -0.79 -14.89 25.67
C ILE A 51 -0.01 -15.18 26.96
N ASP A 52 0.89 -14.30 27.37
CA ASP A 52 1.69 -14.46 28.60
C ASP A 52 0.78 -14.57 29.85
N GLN A 53 -0.40 -13.95 29.82
CA GLN A 53 -1.40 -14.04 30.89
C GLN A 53 -2.43 -15.17 30.69
N ASN A 54 -2.52 -15.73 29.50
CA ASN A 54 -3.48 -16.76 29.10
C ASN A 54 -2.80 -17.76 28.16
N PRO A 55 -1.87 -18.60 28.65
CA PRO A 55 -1.09 -19.51 27.81
C PRO A 55 -1.93 -20.49 26.99
N GLU A 56 -3.15 -20.79 27.47
CA GLU A 56 -4.13 -21.63 26.79
C GLU A 56 -4.64 -21.02 25.46
N CYS A 57 -4.45 -19.72 25.24
CA CYS A 57 -4.89 -19.02 24.03
C CYS A 57 -3.91 -19.15 22.85
N VAL A 58 -2.72 -19.72 23.05
CA VAL A 58 -1.68 -19.87 22.02
C VAL A 58 -2.19 -20.69 20.82
N ASN A 59 -2.87 -21.79 21.10
CA ASN A 59 -3.28 -22.74 20.05
C ASN A 59 -4.74 -22.57 19.62
N LYS A 60 -5.59 -21.98 20.45
CA LYS A 60 -7.02 -21.82 20.14
C LYS A 60 -7.66 -20.77 21.02
N LEU A 61 -8.36 -19.83 20.38
CA LEU A 61 -9.26 -18.89 21.04
C LEU A 61 -10.70 -19.32 20.79
N SER A 62 -11.49 -19.57 21.85
CA SER A 62 -12.85 -20.08 21.72
C SER A 62 -13.88 -19.02 22.12
N ILE A 63 -15.05 -19.01 21.43
CA ILE A 63 -16.17 -18.13 21.78
C ILE A 63 -16.63 -18.47 23.20
N GLY A 64 -16.86 -17.44 24.03
CA GLY A 64 -17.22 -17.58 25.43
C GLY A 64 -16.04 -17.81 26.39
N GLN A 65 -14.81 -17.98 25.87
CA GLN A 65 -13.61 -18.11 26.68
C GLN A 65 -13.36 -16.80 27.44
N LYS A 66 -13.04 -16.94 28.73
CA LYS A 66 -12.67 -15.82 29.61
C LYS A 66 -11.16 -15.68 29.64
N ILE A 67 -10.65 -14.54 29.22
CA ILE A 67 -9.23 -14.23 29.19
C ILE A 67 -8.90 -13.04 30.11
N LYS A 68 -7.73 -13.07 30.75
CA LYS A 68 -7.21 -12.01 31.61
C LYS A 68 -6.51 -10.97 30.76
N ILE A 69 -6.88 -9.70 30.89
CA ILE A 69 -6.24 -8.58 30.23
C ILE A 69 -5.64 -7.66 31.28
N ARG A 70 -4.37 -7.32 31.14
CA ARG A 70 -3.67 -6.43 32.08
C ARG A 70 -4.18 -5.00 31.93
N GLN A 71 -4.53 -4.36 33.06
CA GLN A 71 -4.95 -2.97 33.11
C GLN A 71 -3.73 -2.05 33.20
N ASN A 72 -3.50 -1.22 32.18
CA ASN A 72 -2.41 -0.27 32.20
C ASN A 72 -2.82 0.96 33.03
N LYS A 73 -2.07 1.32 34.07
CA LYS A 73 -2.41 2.43 35.00
C LYS A 73 -2.58 3.79 34.33
N GLN A 74 -2.04 3.97 33.12
CA GLN A 74 -2.29 5.17 32.30
C GLN A 74 -3.70 5.19 31.68
N GLN A 75 -4.39 4.06 31.60
CA GLN A 75 -5.75 3.95 31.04
C GLN A 75 -6.85 4.28 32.07
N ALA A 76 -6.61 4.06 33.34
CA ALA A 76 -7.56 4.42 34.39
C ALA A 76 -7.78 5.94 34.48
N GLN A 77 -6.76 6.75 34.15
CA GLN A 77 -6.88 8.21 34.07
C GLN A 77 -7.49 8.69 32.74
N GLN A 78 -7.42 7.89 31.67
CA GLN A 78 -8.07 8.20 30.39
C GLN A 78 -9.54 7.72 30.33
N GLN A 79 -9.92 6.72 31.12
CA GLN A 79 -11.32 6.31 31.23
C GLN A 79 -12.20 7.32 32.02
N GLU A 80 -11.62 8.06 32.95
CA GLU A 80 -12.32 9.19 33.60
C GLU A 80 -12.41 10.44 32.71
N SER A 81 -11.56 10.58 31.69
CA SER A 81 -11.65 11.67 30.70
C SER A 81 -12.46 11.30 29.44
N ALA A 82 -12.90 10.06 29.27
CA ALA A 82 -13.82 9.61 28.19
C ALA A 82 -15.29 9.98 28.47
N SER A 83 -15.57 10.93 29.34
CA SER A 83 -16.92 11.45 29.61
C SER A 83 -17.46 12.41 28.53
N ASN A 84 -16.81 12.52 27.37
CA ASN A 84 -17.18 13.43 26.27
C ASN A 84 -17.96 12.75 25.14
N GLY A 85 -18.88 11.81 25.46
CA GLY A 85 -19.86 11.33 24.47
C GLY A 85 -19.39 10.28 23.46
N GLU A 86 -18.16 9.81 23.56
CA GLU A 86 -17.63 8.70 22.75
C GLU A 86 -18.29 7.37 23.17
N ARG A 87 -18.60 6.50 22.18
CA ARG A 87 -19.27 5.19 22.39
C ARG A 87 -18.65 4.15 21.50
N TYR A 88 -18.66 2.91 21.98
CA TYR A 88 -18.33 1.77 21.14
C TYR A 88 -19.60 1.17 20.52
N HIS A 89 -19.53 0.80 19.25
CA HIS A 89 -20.62 0.16 18.51
C HIS A 89 -20.13 -1.14 17.87
N THR A 90 -20.86 -2.23 18.09
CA THR A 90 -20.62 -3.49 17.38
C THR A 90 -21.43 -3.49 16.09
N ILE A 91 -20.76 -3.57 14.95
CA ILE A 91 -21.39 -3.56 13.62
C ILE A 91 -22.35 -4.74 13.49
N GLN A 92 -23.63 -4.47 13.22
CA GLN A 92 -24.65 -5.49 13.04
C GLN A 92 -24.74 -5.95 11.56
N PRO A 93 -25.22 -7.16 11.28
CA PRO A 93 -25.46 -7.60 9.90
C PRO A 93 -26.34 -6.62 9.14
N GLY A 94 -25.87 -6.12 8.00
CA GLY A 94 -26.58 -5.15 7.15
C GLY A 94 -26.39 -3.67 7.53
N GLU A 95 -25.65 -3.34 8.59
CA GLU A 95 -25.25 -1.97 8.87
C GLU A 95 -24.14 -1.52 7.89
N THR A 96 -24.13 -0.23 7.60
CA THR A 96 -23.09 0.43 6.77
C THR A 96 -22.55 1.64 7.51
N LEU A 97 -21.33 2.08 7.18
CA LEU A 97 -20.74 3.30 7.73
C LEU A 97 -21.70 4.50 7.61
N TYR A 98 -22.38 4.61 6.48
CA TYR A 98 -23.36 5.67 6.25
C TYR A 98 -24.56 5.61 7.23
N ARG A 99 -25.14 4.41 7.43
CA ARG A 99 -26.25 4.22 8.39
C ARG A 99 -25.82 4.49 9.82
N LEU A 100 -24.59 4.12 10.17
CA LEU A 100 -24.05 4.43 11.49
C LEU A 100 -23.80 5.93 11.63
N GLY A 101 -23.29 6.59 10.60
CA GLY A 101 -23.17 8.04 10.58
C GLY A 101 -24.51 8.75 10.85
N GLN A 102 -25.57 8.33 10.15
CA GLN A 102 -26.93 8.85 10.41
C GLN A 102 -27.44 8.54 11.82
N LYS A 103 -27.20 7.30 12.30
CA LYS A 103 -27.65 6.85 13.62
C LYS A 103 -27.02 7.64 14.76
N TYR A 104 -25.79 8.06 14.61
CA TYR A 104 -25.02 8.75 15.64
C TYR A 104 -24.83 10.25 15.39
N GLY A 105 -25.35 10.77 14.27
CA GLY A 105 -25.26 12.21 13.92
C GLY A 105 -23.85 12.66 13.57
N ILE A 106 -23.05 11.79 12.98
CA ILE A 106 -21.67 12.02 12.55
C ILE A 106 -21.46 11.51 11.12
N THR A 107 -20.42 11.98 10.47
CA THR A 107 -20.11 11.55 9.12
C THR A 107 -19.42 10.17 9.09
N PRO A 108 -19.57 9.38 8.00
CA PRO A 108 -18.77 8.17 7.80
C PRO A 108 -17.26 8.40 7.92
N GLN A 109 -16.82 9.59 7.54
CA GLN A 109 -15.42 9.99 7.61
C GLN A 109 -14.96 10.14 9.07
N GLU A 110 -15.74 10.78 9.94
CA GLU A 110 -15.43 10.89 11.37
C GLU A 110 -15.40 9.53 12.06
N ILE A 111 -16.23 8.57 11.62
CA ILE A 111 -16.14 7.18 12.11
C ILE A 111 -14.82 6.54 11.68
N CYS A 112 -14.40 6.71 10.41
CA CYS A 112 -13.13 6.17 9.93
C CYS A 112 -11.91 6.83 10.59
N GLU A 113 -11.96 8.13 10.83
CA GLU A 113 -10.89 8.88 11.52
C GLU A 113 -10.71 8.43 12.98
N ALA A 114 -11.82 8.15 13.66
CA ALA A 114 -11.80 7.61 15.01
C ALA A 114 -11.36 6.14 15.08
N ASN A 115 -11.37 5.43 13.94
CA ASN A 115 -11.02 4.01 13.83
C ASN A 115 -9.94 3.82 12.75
N PRO A 116 -8.65 4.11 13.03
CA PRO A 116 -7.59 3.98 12.04
C PRO A 116 -7.54 2.57 11.43
N GLY A 117 -7.65 2.50 10.11
CA GLY A 117 -7.70 1.25 9.35
C GLY A 117 -9.12 0.78 9.00
N LEU A 118 -10.18 1.40 9.52
CA LEU A 118 -11.54 1.15 9.09
C LEU A 118 -11.81 1.84 7.76
N SER A 119 -12.44 1.10 6.83
CA SER A 119 -12.83 1.60 5.51
C SER A 119 -14.13 0.91 5.07
N ILE A 120 -14.76 1.41 4.03
CA ILE A 120 -15.95 0.79 3.44
C ILE A 120 -15.68 -0.67 3.00
N SER A 121 -14.44 -0.96 2.58
CA SER A 121 -14.05 -2.28 2.07
C SER A 121 -13.84 -3.33 3.17
N ASN A 122 -13.54 -2.91 4.39
CA ASN A 122 -13.30 -3.81 5.54
C ASN A 122 -14.33 -3.63 6.68
N PHE A 123 -15.40 -2.91 6.45
CA PHE A 123 -16.52 -2.75 7.39
C PHE A 123 -17.33 -4.04 7.49
N ARG A 124 -17.08 -4.83 8.53
CA ARG A 124 -17.66 -6.17 8.68
C ARG A 124 -18.52 -6.28 9.92
N SER A 125 -19.62 -6.98 9.80
CA SER A 125 -20.48 -7.35 10.92
C SER A 125 -19.71 -8.13 12.00
N GLY A 126 -19.92 -7.75 13.26
CA GLY A 126 -19.25 -8.31 14.44
C GLY A 126 -18.01 -7.55 14.88
N GLU A 127 -17.50 -6.60 14.11
CA GLU A 127 -16.41 -5.71 14.53
C GLU A 127 -16.92 -4.61 15.47
N VAL A 128 -16.09 -4.24 16.45
CA VAL A 128 -16.38 -3.15 17.38
C VAL A 128 -15.62 -1.92 16.93
N ILE A 129 -16.33 -0.82 16.73
CA ILE A 129 -15.78 0.46 16.30
C ILE A 129 -16.06 1.55 17.33
N LEU A 130 -15.18 2.53 17.40
CA LEU A 130 -15.35 3.74 18.19
C LEU A 130 -16.24 4.73 17.45
N ILE A 131 -17.29 5.21 18.08
CA ILE A 131 -18.14 6.28 17.59
C ILE A 131 -17.74 7.56 18.31
N PRO A 132 -17.11 8.54 17.64
CA PRO A 132 -16.71 9.79 18.27
C PRO A 132 -17.92 10.62 18.69
N ALA A 133 -17.72 11.51 19.67
CA ALA A 133 -18.76 12.45 20.09
C ALA A 133 -19.04 13.45 18.96
N SER A 134 -20.33 13.69 18.67
CA SER A 134 -20.75 14.73 17.73
C SER A 134 -20.31 16.11 18.20
N LYS A 135 -19.53 16.84 17.37
CA LYS A 135 -19.00 18.16 17.71
C LYS A 135 -19.98 19.33 17.49
N GLN A 136 -21.21 19.06 17.02
CA GLN A 136 -22.18 20.13 16.79
C GLN A 136 -23.59 19.75 17.26
N PRO A 137 -24.34 20.68 17.92
CA PRO A 137 -25.78 20.56 18.02
C PRO A 137 -26.34 20.72 16.60
N ILE A 138 -27.16 19.77 16.17
CA ILE A 138 -27.85 19.83 14.88
C ILE A 138 -28.76 21.07 14.89
N GLN A 139 -28.30 22.17 14.31
CA GLN A 139 -29.22 23.17 13.77
C GLN A 139 -29.80 22.55 12.50
N GLN A 140 -31.06 22.19 12.55
CA GLN A 140 -31.81 21.89 11.34
C GLN A 140 -31.69 23.10 10.41
N PRO A 141 -31.20 22.97 9.19
CA PRO A 141 -31.31 24.05 8.23
C PRO A 141 -32.81 24.25 7.99
N VAL A 142 -33.26 25.47 8.27
CA VAL A 142 -34.53 25.98 7.76
C VAL A 142 -34.47 25.80 6.26
N VAL A 143 -35.32 24.93 5.74
CA VAL A 143 -35.48 24.70 4.31
C VAL A 143 -36.10 25.97 3.74
N GLU A 144 -35.29 26.84 3.20
CA GLU A 144 -35.73 27.84 2.26
C GLU A 144 -36.18 27.09 1.01
N GLN A 145 -37.46 27.17 0.72
CA GLN A 145 -38.10 26.53 -0.43
C GLN A 145 -37.49 27.12 -1.71
N GLN A 146 -36.43 26.48 -2.20
CA GLN A 146 -36.07 26.60 -3.61
C GLN A 146 -36.94 25.62 -4.39
N ALA A 147 -37.49 26.12 -5.48
CA ALA A 147 -38.40 25.42 -6.39
C ALA A 147 -37.90 24.00 -6.74
N PRO A 148 -38.80 23.03 -6.97
CA PRO A 148 -38.42 21.64 -7.18
C PRO A 148 -37.51 21.52 -8.39
N VAL A 149 -36.24 21.19 -8.16
CA VAL A 149 -35.41 20.61 -9.21
C VAL A 149 -36.04 19.25 -9.49
N GLU A 150 -36.60 19.14 -10.66
CA GLU A 150 -37.19 17.96 -11.24
C GLU A 150 -36.19 16.80 -11.12
N GLN A 151 -36.39 15.96 -10.09
CA GLN A 151 -35.68 14.68 -9.99
C GLN A 151 -36.18 13.83 -11.16
N THR A 152 -35.47 13.89 -12.28
CA THR A 152 -35.61 12.87 -13.32
C THR A 152 -35.23 11.53 -12.71
N ARG A 153 -36.25 10.80 -12.23
CA ARG A 153 -36.16 9.36 -12.04
C ARG A 153 -35.83 8.76 -13.41
N PRO A 154 -34.73 8.02 -13.57
CA PRO A 154 -34.59 7.20 -14.75
C PRO A 154 -35.63 6.10 -14.65
N ASP A 155 -36.72 6.19 -15.44
CA ASP A 155 -37.83 5.23 -15.46
C ASP A 155 -37.45 3.85 -16.01
N THR A 156 -36.20 3.56 -16.27
CA THR A 156 -35.75 2.28 -16.81
C THR A 156 -34.55 1.75 -16.05
N ILE A 157 -34.75 0.65 -15.32
CA ILE A 157 -33.64 -0.11 -14.74
C ILE A 157 -32.80 -0.69 -15.88
N PRO A 158 -31.50 -0.40 -15.95
CA PRO A 158 -30.66 -0.85 -17.06
C PRO A 158 -30.53 -2.38 -17.09
N ILE A 159 -30.75 -2.94 -18.28
CA ILE A 159 -30.70 -4.39 -18.50
C ILE A 159 -29.26 -4.76 -18.91
N ARG A 160 -28.65 -5.70 -18.19
CA ARG A 160 -27.32 -6.22 -18.45
C ARG A 160 -27.29 -7.21 -19.62
N THR A 161 -28.27 -8.13 -19.65
CA THR A 161 -28.40 -9.17 -20.66
C THR A 161 -29.78 -9.82 -20.61
N THR A 162 -30.02 -10.78 -21.48
CA THR A 162 -31.23 -11.63 -21.44
C THR A 162 -30.84 -13.08 -21.17
N HIS A 163 -31.74 -13.82 -20.49
CA HIS A 163 -31.58 -15.22 -20.20
C HIS A 163 -32.77 -16.03 -20.76
N LYS A 164 -32.49 -17.11 -21.48
CA LYS A 164 -33.50 -18.03 -21.96
C LYS A 164 -33.66 -19.17 -20.97
N VAL A 165 -34.82 -19.22 -20.34
CA VAL A 165 -35.13 -20.17 -19.26
C VAL A 165 -35.08 -21.62 -19.74
N GLU A 166 -34.30 -22.45 -19.08
CA GLU A 166 -34.20 -23.88 -19.32
C GLU A 166 -35.22 -24.71 -18.53
N LYS A 167 -35.33 -26.01 -18.85
CA LYS A 167 -36.28 -26.90 -18.16
C LYS A 167 -35.83 -27.12 -16.70
N GLY A 168 -36.69 -26.71 -15.77
CA GLY A 168 -36.44 -26.89 -14.32
C GLY A 168 -35.73 -25.74 -13.62
N GLU A 169 -35.43 -24.66 -14.34
CA GLU A 169 -34.89 -23.45 -13.71
C GLU A 169 -35.97 -22.73 -12.87
N THR A 170 -35.52 -22.14 -11.80
CA THR A 170 -36.32 -21.35 -10.87
C THR A 170 -35.78 -19.94 -10.76
N VAL A 171 -36.63 -19.00 -10.31
CA VAL A 171 -36.19 -17.62 -10.00
C VAL A 171 -34.95 -17.64 -9.11
N TYR A 172 -34.93 -18.46 -8.06
CA TYR A 172 -33.82 -18.60 -7.14
C TYR A 172 -32.51 -19.02 -7.85
N ARG A 173 -32.54 -20.01 -8.77
CA ARG A 173 -31.34 -20.43 -9.51
C ARG A 173 -30.79 -19.32 -10.40
N ILE A 174 -31.68 -18.60 -11.08
CA ILE A 174 -31.30 -17.49 -11.97
C ILE A 174 -30.71 -16.32 -11.17
N THR A 175 -31.34 -15.97 -10.04
CA THR A 175 -30.81 -14.90 -9.18
C THR A 175 -29.42 -15.24 -8.63
N LYS A 176 -29.18 -16.51 -8.30
CA LYS A 176 -27.84 -16.99 -7.88
C LYS A 176 -26.85 -16.98 -9.04
N LEU A 177 -27.25 -17.41 -10.24
CA LEU A 177 -26.38 -17.44 -11.42
C LEU A 177 -25.85 -16.05 -11.80
N TYR A 178 -26.71 -15.03 -11.69
CA TYR A 178 -26.37 -13.66 -12.07
C TYR A 178 -26.01 -12.74 -10.90
N ASN A 179 -26.01 -13.29 -9.68
CA ASN A 179 -25.73 -12.55 -8.43
C ASN A 179 -26.59 -11.29 -8.26
N ILE A 180 -27.89 -11.42 -8.49
CA ILE A 180 -28.91 -10.39 -8.34
C ILE A 180 -29.94 -10.84 -7.31
N SER A 181 -30.69 -9.89 -6.75
CA SER A 181 -31.84 -10.21 -5.88
C SER A 181 -33.09 -10.62 -6.66
N GLU A 182 -34.01 -11.29 -6.00
CA GLU A 182 -35.32 -11.63 -6.60
C GLU A 182 -36.11 -10.37 -6.92
N GLU A 183 -35.98 -9.33 -6.12
CA GLU A 183 -36.64 -8.04 -6.32
C GLU A 183 -36.13 -7.35 -7.57
N GLU A 184 -34.82 -7.32 -7.76
CA GLU A 184 -34.16 -6.76 -8.97
C GLU A 184 -34.59 -7.51 -10.23
N LEU A 185 -34.62 -8.84 -10.19
CA LEU A 185 -35.08 -9.64 -11.33
C LEU A 185 -36.55 -9.37 -11.68
N ARG A 186 -37.42 -9.29 -10.68
CA ARG A 186 -38.87 -9.04 -10.87
C ARG A 186 -39.14 -7.62 -11.35
N ALA A 187 -38.36 -6.63 -10.92
CA ALA A 187 -38.55 -5.24 -11.31
C ALA A 187 -38.44 -5.04 -12.83
N VAL A 188 -37.56 -5.78 -13.51
CA VAL A 188 -37.41 -5.74 -14.98
C VAL A 188 -38.22 -6.81 -15.73
N ASN A 189 -38.91 -7.68 -14.99
CA ASN A 189 -39.75 -8.78 -15.53
C ASN A 189 -41.09 -8.85 -14.81
N PRO A 190 -41.98 -7.88 -14.97
CA PRO A 190 -43.28 -7.82 -14.23
C PRO A 190 -44.20 -9.01 -14.50
N GLY A 191 -43.94 -9.78 -15.55
CA GLY A 191 -44.68 -11.01 -15.87
C GLY A 191 -44.36 -12.22 -14.99
N ILE A 192 -43.33 -12.17 -14.16
CA ILE A 192 -42.94 -13.28 -13.27
C ILE A 192 -43.78 -13.24 -11.98
N LYS A 193 -44.94 -13.88 -11.99
CA LYS A 193 -45.89 -13.88 -10.83
C LYS A 193 -45.64 -15.01 -9.82
N LYS A 194 -44.93 -16.09 -10.18
CA LYS A 194 -44.64 -17.27 -9.34
C LYS A 194 -43.18 -17.71 -9.51
N ASN A 195 -42.66 -18.50 -8.56
CA ASN A 195 -41.26 -18.99 -8.59
C ASN A 195 -40.98 -20.01 -9.70
N LYS A 196 -41.99 -20.45 -10.46
CA LYS A 196 -41.84 -21.35 -11.61
C LYS A 196 -41.80 -20.55 -12.91
N LEU A 197 -40.75 -20.66 -13.63
CA LEU A 197 -40.54 -20.06 -14.95
C LEU A 197 -40.94 -21.08 -16.04
N LYS A 198 -41.48 -20.60 -17.15
CA LYS A 198 -41.80 -21.47 -18.29
C LYS A 198 -40.54 -21.66 -19.14
N LYS A 199 -40.24 -22.91 -19.51
CA LYS A 199 -39.15 -23.24 -20.46
C LYS A 199 -39.27 -22.39 -21.73
N ASN A 200 -38.11 -21.96 -22.28
CA ASN A 200 -37.98 -21.11 -23.46
C ASN A 200 -38.48 -19.66 -23.31
N THR A 201 -38.92 -19.23 -22.13
CA THR A 201 -39.19 -17.80 -21.89
C THR A 201 -37.86 -17.04 -21.85
N ILE A 202 -37.79 -15.89 -22.53
CA ILE A 202 -36.66 -14.97 -22.43
C ILE A 202 -37.01 -13.97 -21.33
N ILE A 203 -36.12 -13.82 -20.36
CA ILE A 203 -36.22 -12.87 -19.27
C ILE A 203 -35.06 -11.88 -19.28
N ASN A 204 -35.31 -10.67 -18.86
CA ASN A 204 -34.28 -9.62 -18.74
C ASN A 204 -33.54 -9.79 -17.44
N ILE A 205 -32.21 -9.65 -17.50
CA ILE A 205 -31.32 -9.68 -16.34
C ILE A 205 -30.81 -8.26 -16.11
N PRO A 206 -31.15 -7.59 -15.00
CA PRO A 206 -30.67 -6.26 -14.70
C PRO A 206 -29.22 -6.28 -14.21
N TYR A 207 -28.57 -5.12 -14.17
CA TYR A 207 -27.42 -4.94 -13.30
C TYR A 207 -27.88 -4.99 -11.85
N SER A 208 -27.12 -5.62 -10.97
CA SER A 208 -27.40 -5.57 -9.54
C SER A 208 -27.25 -4.14 -9.01
N SER A 209 -27.95 -3.80 -7.95
CA SER A 209 -27.82 -2.50 -7.27
C SER A 209 -26.37 -2.21 -6.86
N ARG A 210 -25.60 -3.25 -6.54
CA ARG A 210 -24.17 -3.15 -6.22
C ARG A 210 -23.33 -2.79 -7.46
N GLU A 211 -23.59 -3.40 -8.61
CA GLU A 211 -22.89 -3.07 -9.87
C GLU A 211 -23.18 -1.64 -10.32
N LEU A 212 -24.42 -1.20 -10.23
CA LEU A 212 -24.83 0.17 -10.55
C LEU A 212 -24.18 1.19 -9.60
N ALA A 213 -24.11 0.90 -8.31
CA ALA A 213 -23.44 1.75 -7.34
C ALA A 213 -21.94 1.85 -7.64
N LEU A 214 -21.29 0.75 -8.03
CA LEU A 214 -19.88 0.73 -8.39
C LEU A 214 -19.60 1.51 -9.69
N MET A 215 -20.48 1.42 -10.68
CA MET A 215 -20.38 2.21 -11.93
C MET A 215 -20.49 3.70 -11.64
N ARG A 216 -21.48 4.13 -10.87
CA ARG A 216 -21.65 5.53 -10.46
C ARG A 216 -20.47 6.05 -9.65
N PHE A 217 -19.92 5.22 -8.76
CA PHE A 217 -18.75 5.58 -7.98
C PHE A 217 -17.54 5.83 -8.89
N LYS A 218 -17.30 4.95 -9.88
CA LYS A 218 -16.20 5.11 -10.85
C LYS A 218 -16.37 6.37 -11.72
N GLU A 219 -17.59 6.65 -12.17
CA GLU A 219 -17.91 7.87 -12.95
C GLU A 219 -17.65 9.14 -12.12
N LEU A 220 -18.10 9.18 -10.87
CA LEU A 220 -17.85 10.29 -9.95
C LEU A 220 -16.35 10.46 -9.64
N GLU A 221 -15.64 9.35 -9.41
CA GLU A 221 -14.20 9.38 -9.19
C GLU A 221 -13.45 9.91 -10.41
N GLN A 222 -13.88 9.55 -11.61
CA GLN A 222 -13.29 10.05 -12.86
C GLN A 222 -13.58 11.55 -13.07
N GLN A 223 -14.81 12.01 -12.85
CA GLN A 223 -15.18 13.43 -12.92
C GLN A 223 -14.38 14.27 -11.91
N GLN A 224 -14.28 13.81 -10.66
CA GLN A 224 -13.50 14.50 -9.63
C GLN A 224 -12.01 14.58 -9.99
N ARG A 225 -11.44 13.55 -10.62
CA ARG A 225 -10.06 13.58 -11.12
C ARG A 225 -9.86 14.61 -12.22
N GLU A 226 -10.78 14.68 -13.18
CA GLU A 226 -10.71 15.62 -14.30
C GLU A 226 -10.82 17.07 -13.81
N GLU A 227 -11.75 17.37 -12.90
CA GLU A 227 -11.91 18.68 -12.28
C GLU A 227 -10.70 19.08 -11.43
N SER A 228 -10.15 18.14 -10.62
CA SER A 228 -8.99 18.40 -9.79
C SER A 228 -7.73 18.67 -10.62
N ASN A 229 -7.52 17.92 -11.70
CA ASN A 229 -6.38 18.14 -12.60
C ASN A 229 -6.48 19.53 -13.28
N ALA A 230 -7.66 19.91 -13.75
CA ALA A 230 -7.87 21.24 -14.35
C ALA A 230 -7.58 22.39 -13.35
N GLU A 231 -7.93 22.20 -12.08
CA GLU A 231 -7.64 23.19 -11.03
C GLU A 231 -6.13 23.27 -10.72
N VAL A 232 -5.43 22.13 -10.68
CA VAL A 232 -3.98 22.10 -10.47
C VAL A 232 -3.25 22.81 -11.62
N PHE A 233 -3.63 22.56 -12.87
CA PHE A 233 -3.04 23.28 -14.02
C PHE A 233 -3.26 24.78 -13.94
N ARG A 234 -4.46 25.22 -13.59
CA ARG A 234 -4.77 26.65 -13.40
C ARG A 234 -3.94 27.26 -12.26
N ARG A 235 -3.70 26.54 -11.15
CA ARG A 235 -2.82 27.00 -10.07
C ARG A 235 -1.36 27.10 -10.50
N ILE A 236 -0.88 26.14 -11.27
CA ILE A 236 0.49 26.18 -11.85
C ILE A 236 0.66 27.39 -12.76
N GLU A 237 -0.31 27.69 -13.62
CA GLU A 237 -0.28 28.92 -14.45
C GLU A 237 -0.29 30.20 -13.61
N GLN A 238 -1.14 30.29 -12.58
CA GLN A 238 -1.18 31.44 -11.68
C GLN A 238 0.12 31.61 -10.88
N MET A 239 0.80 30.51 -10.52
CA MET A 239 2.11 30.57 -9.87
C MET A 239 3.20 31.09 -10.81
N LYS A 240 3.17 30.75 -12.11
CA LYS A 240 4.11 31.29 -13.09
C LYS A 240 4.04 32.82 -13.20
N ASP A 241 2.84 33.39 -13.13
CA ASP A 241 2.64 34.83 -13.23
C ASP A 241 3.05 35.62 -11.99
N SER A 242 3.25 34.94 -10.85
CA SER A 242 3.60 35.57 -9.56
C SER A 242 5.09 35.53 -9.22
N MET A 243 5.92 34.87 -10.04
CA MET A 243 7.36 34.77 -9.79
C MET A 243 8.08 36.05 -10.26
N SER A 244 8.40 36.92 -9.33
CA SER A 244 9.31 38.06 -9.57
C SER A 244 10.75 37.58 -9.57
N ASN A 245 11.56 38.08 -10.50
CA ASN A 245 13.03 37.93 -10.51
C ASN A 245 13.60 38.71 -9.30
N ASP A 246 13.70 38.04 -8.16
CA ASP A 246 14.38 38.59 -7.01
C ASP A 246 15.76 37.90 -6.85
N ASP A 247 16.81 38.56 -7.30
CA ASP A 247 18.20 38.07 -7.24
C ASP A 247 18.77 37.95 -5.81
N THR A 248 17.95 38.23 -4.78
CA THR A 248 18.36 38.21 -3.36
C THR A 248 17.87 36.97 -2.61
N PHE A 249 17.32 35.96 -3.29
CA PHE A 249 16.78 34.77 -2.64
C PHE A 249 17.88 33.91 -1.98
N GLU A 250 17.82 33.78 -0.67
CA GLU A 250 18.66 32.86 0.13
C GLU A 250 17.94 31.51 0.30
N GLY A 251 18.14 30.58 -0.60
CA GLY A 251 17.52 29.25 -0.58
C GLY A 251 18.01 28.37 -1.74
N ILE A 252 17.34 27.25 -1.96
CA ILE A 252 17.63 26.33 -3.07
C ILE A 252 16.68 26.59 -4.22
N ARG A 253 17.23 26.85 -5.41
CA ARG A 253 16.49 26.94 -6.68
C ARG A 253 16.49 25.60 -7.38
N ALA A 254 15.30 25.02 -7.54
CA ALA A 254 15.12 23.71 -8.15
C ALA A 254 14.24 23.78 -9.40
N ALA A 255 14.74 23.26 -10.53
CA ALA A 255 13.93 23.09 -11.73
C ALA A 255 13.24 21.71 -11.74
N VAL A 256 11.95 21.70 -12.06
CA VAL A 256 11.17 20.47 -12.28
C VAL A 256 10.68 20.46 -13.73
N ILE A 257 11.23 19.58 -14.57
CA ILE A 257 11.01 19.54 -16.02
C ILE A 257 10.30 18.22 -16.35
N LEU A 258 8.98 18.29 -16.59
CA LEU A 258 8.12 17.11 -16.79
C LEU A 258 7.23 17.28 -18.02
N PRO A 259 6.83 16.18 -18.69
CA PRO A 259 5.86 16.26 -19.78
C PRO A 259 4.43 16.43 -19.22
N PHE A 260 4.10 17.67 -18.84
CA PHE A 260 2.73 18.01 -18.45
C PHE A 260 1.78 18.02 -19.66
N LEU A 261 2.33 18.08 -20.89
CA LEU A 261 1.61 17.93 -22.15
C LEU A 261 0.45 18.94 -22.28
N LEU A 262 0.69 20.19 -21.90
CA LEU A 262 -0.33 21.26 -21.90
C LEU A 262 -0.96 21.48 -23.28
N ASP A 263 -0.17 21.29 -24.36
CA ASP A 263 -0.62 21.45 -25.75
C ASP A 263 -1.09 20.13 -26.39
N SER A 264 -1.34 19.07 -25.61
CA SER A 264 -1.67 17.77 -26.16
C SER A 264 -2.52 16.93 -25.22
N TYR A 265 -3.34 16.06 -25.79
CA TYR A 265 -4.22 15.19 -24.99
C TYR A 265 -3.56 13.82 -24.75
N SER A 266 -3.10 13.58 -23.52
CA SER A 266 -2.60 12.29 -23.03
C SER A 266 -2.95 12.13 -21.54
N PRO A 267 -4.23 11.91 -21.20
CA PRO A 267 -4.71 12.05 -19.82
C PRO A 267 -3.97 11.16 -18.81
N ASN A 268 -3.64 9.92 -19.19
CA ASN A 268 -2.96 9.01 -18.27
C ASN A 268 -1.51 9.43 -17.97
N GLU A 269 -0.80 9.95 -18.97
CA GLU A 269 0.58 10.41 -18.81
C GLU A 269 0.62 11.72 -18.05
N GLN A 270 -0.25 12.68 -18.43
CA GLN A 270 -0.44 13.93 -17.70
C GLN A 270 -0.74 13.67 -16.21
N ALA A 271 -1.73 12.81 -15.93
CA ALA A 271 -2.13 12.52 -14.57
C ALA A 271 -0.99 11.93 -13.72
N ARG A 272 -0.10 11.12 -14.32
CA ARG A 272 1.09 10.58 -13.63
C ARG A 272 2.10 11.68 -13.31
N MET A 273 2.37 12.56 -14.26
CA MET A 273 3.35 13.66 -14.08
C MET A 273 2.85 14.70 -13.10
N VAL A 274 1.57 15.03 -13.15
CA VAL A 274 0.92 15.89 -12.16
C VAL A 274 0.99 15.27 -10.77
N GLU A 275 0.68 13.97 -10.63
CA GLU A 275 0.74 13.27 -9.35
C GLU A 275 2.18 13.23 -8.78
N TYR A 276 3.18 13.03 -9.64
CA TYR A 276 4.59 13.13 -9.22
C TYR A 276 4.91 14.52 -8.68
N TYR A 277 4.51 15.56 -9.41
CA TYR A 277 4.75 16.94 -9.00
C TYR A 277 4.01 17.32 -7.71
N GLU A 278 2.79 16.86 -7.54
CA GLU A 278 2.03 17.03 -6.28
C GLU A 278 2.76 16.41 -5.09
N GLY A 279 3.26 15.17 -5.23
CA GLY A 279 4.06 14.54 -4.20
C GLY A 279 5.37 15.31 -3.92
N PHE A 280 6.02 15.81 -4.97
CA PHE A 280 7.21 16.67 -4.84
C PHE A 280 6.90 17.95 -4.04
N LEU A 281 5.79 18.63 -4.31
CA LEU A 281 5.37 19.81 -3.55
C LEU A 281 5.06 19.50 -2.07
N MET A 282 4.52 18.32 -1.77
CA MET A 282 4.36 17.88 -0.37
C MET A 282 5.70 17.71 0.33
N ALA A 283 6.74 17.23 -0.36
CA ALA A 283 8.10 17.16 0.19
C ALA A 283 8.69 18.55 0.44
N VAL A 284 8.51 19.48 -0.49
CA VAL A 284 8.89 20.89 -0.34
C VAL A 284 8.26 21.49 0.92
N GLU A 285 6.94 21.36 1.06
CA GLU A 285 6.23 21.88 2.23
C GLU A 285 6.73 21.23 3.53
N LYS A 286 6.97 19.92 3.51
CA LYS A 286 7.51 19.22 4.68
C LYS A 286 8.88 19.77 5.10
N LEU A 287 9.75 20.05 4.14
CA LEU A 287 11.07 20.62 4.40
C LEU A 287 11.00 22.09 4.83
N LYS A 288 10.05 22.87 4.31
CA LYS A 288 9.77 24.24 4.78
C LYS A 288 9.40 24.27 6.26
N GLN A 289 8.65 23.29 6.75
CA GLN A 289 8.34 23.16 8.18
C GLN A 289 9.58 22.95 9.05
N TYR A 290 10.68 22.46 8.47
CA TYR A 290 12.00 22.34 9.13
C TYR A 290 12.91 23.56 8.93
N GLY A 291 12.40 24.65 8.32
CA GLY A 291 13.11 25.91 8.15
C GLY A 291 13.93 26.02 6.86
N TYR A 292 13.78 25.09 5.91
CA TYR A 292 14.44 25.21 4.59
C TYR A 292 13.63 26.12 3.67
N SER A 293 14.32 26.84 2.75
CA SER A 293 13.71 27.71 1.76
C SER A 293 13.95 27.20 0.36
N PHE A 294 12.91 27.19 -0.49
CA PHE A 294 12.98 26.69 -1.86
C PHE A 294 12.25 27.62 -2.83
N GLU A 295 12.85 27.79 -4.00
CA GLU A 295 12.24 28.38 -5.18
C GLU A 295 12.12 27.28 -6.25
N ILE A 296 10.89 26.92 -6.62
CA ILE A 296 10.62 25.80 -7.54
C ILE A 296 10.18 26.35 -8.89
N HIS A 297 11.02 26.14 -9.90
CA HIS A 297 10.75 26.49 -11.29
C HIS A 297 10.22 25.25 -12.03
N THR A 298 9.03 25.36 -12.62
CA THR A 298 8.36 24.21 -13.25
C THR A 298 8.19 24.46 -14.74
N PHE A 299 8.64 23.49 -15.57
CA PHE A 299 8.62 23.58 -17.02
C PHE A 299 7.91 22.37 -17.63
N ASP A 300 7.09 22.61 -18.66
CA ASP A 300 6.53 21.54 -19.49
C ASP A 300 7.54 21.13 -20.57
N SER A 301 8.04 19.90 -20.49
CA SER A 301 8.93 19.36 -21.53
C SER A 301 8.20 19.00 -22.83
N GLY A 302 6.87 18.99 -22.81
CA GLY A 302 6.03 18.59 -23.93
C GLY A 302 6.22 17.11 -24.32
N LYS A 303 5.95 16.78 -25.59
CA LYS A 303 6.09 15.42 -26.14
C LYS A 303 7.57 15.06 -26.35
N GLU A 304 7.86 13.76 -26.47
CA GLU A 304 9.20 13.25 -26.80
C GLU A 304 9.79 13.87 -28.08
N SER A 305 8.94 14.19 -29.06
CA SER A 305 9.36 14.85 -30.30
C SER A 305 9.86 16.28 -30.11
N ASN A 306 9.48 16.96 -29.02
CA ASN A 306 9.89 18.32 -28.73
C ASN A 306 11.41 18.39 -28.44
N SER A 307 11.95 19.60 -28.44
CA SER A 307 13.34 19.86 -28.05
C SER A 307 13.34 20.78 -26.84
N LEU A 308 14.22 20.52 -25.89
CA LEU A 308 14.48 21.40 -24.74
C LEU A 308 15.51 22.51 -25.04
N GLU A 309 16.10 22.54 -26.25
CA GLU A 309 17.07 23.57 -26.63
C GLU A 309 16.53 25.00 -26.46
N PRO A 310 15.25 25.33 -26.79
CA PRO A 310 14.73 26.67 -26.53
C PRO A 310 14.73 27.02 -25.04
N LEU A 311 14.36 26.10 -24.15
CA LEU A 311 14.40 26.30 -22.71
C LEU A 311 15.86 26.45 -22.20
N ILE A 312 16.78 25.62 -22.70
CA ILE A 312 18.21 25.70 -22.35
C ILE A 312 18.79 27.04 -22.84
N ALA A 313 18.43 27.49 -24.05
CA ALA A 313 18.94 28.72 -24.61
C ALA A 313 18.32 29.99 -23.99
N SER A 314 17.17 29.90 -23.34
CA SER A 314 16.56 31.05 -22.65
C SER A 314 17.35 31.54 -21.45
N GLY A 315 18.21 30.67 -20.87
CA GLY A 315 18.97 30.97 -19.66
C GLY A 315 18.17 30.77 -18.36
N GLU A 316 16.89 30.38 -18.44
CA GLU A 316 16.05 30.15 -17.24
C GLU A 316 16.58 29.05 -16.31
N LEU A 317 17.39 28.12 -16.84
CA LEU A 317 18.00 27.04 -16.05
C LEU A 317 19.38 27.40 -15.50
N ASP A 318 19.98 28.55 -15.86
CA ASP A 318 21.37 28.89 -15.56
C ASP A 318 21.67 29.03 -14.07
N ASN A 319 20.69 29.46 -13.27
CA ASN A 319 20.83 29.72 -11.85
C ASN A 319 20.18 28.65 -10.96
N MET A 320 19.94 27.45 -11.49
CA MET A 320 19.38 26.36 -10.70
C MET A 320 20.46 25.63 -9.92
N ASP A 321 20.16 25.26 -8.69
CA ASP A 321 21.03 24.43 -7.86
C ASP A 321 20.85 22.94 -8.13
N ILE A 322 19.66 22.54 -8.64
CA ILE A 322 19.34 21.15 -8.96
C ILE A 322 18.22 21.08 -10.00
N ILE A 323 18.26 20.07 -10.86
CA ILE A 323 17.24 19.81 -11.89
C ILE A 323 16.61 18.44 -11.68
N PHE A 324 15.28 18.35 -11.68
CA PHE A 324 14.49 17.11 -11.64
C PHE A 324 13.81 16.90 -12.99
N GLY A 325 13.98 15.73 -13.57
CA GLY A 325 13.36 15.36 -14.85
C GLY A 325 14.39 14.81 -15.82
N ALA A 326 14.11 14.48 -17.05
CA ALA A 326 12.80 14.42 -17.67
C ALA A 326 12.33 12.96 -17.77
N LEU A 327 11.19 12.73 -18.48
CA LEU A 327 10.69 11.38 -18.71
C LEU A 327 11.36 10.70 -19.92
N TYR A 328 11.57 11.45 -21.00
CA TYR A 328 12.02 10.90 -22.29
C TYR A 328 13.53 10.90 -22.46
N PRO A 329 14.12 9.84 -23.04
CA PRO A 329 15.58 9.73 -23.21
C PRO A 329 16.21 10.91 -23.98
N LYS A 330 15.53 11.41 -25.02
CA LYS A 330 16.02 12.59 -25.78
C LYS A 330 16.16 13.83 -24.91
N HIS A 331 15.18 14.08 -24.06
CA HIS A 331 15.18 15.22 -23.14
C HIS A 331 16.23 15.04 -22.05
N ASN A 332 16.37 13.82 -21.49
CA ASN A 332 17.40 13.49 -20.52
C ASN A 332 18.80 13.79 -21.06
N LYS A 333 19.05 13.40 -22.32
CA LYS A 333 20.34 13.69 -22.96
C LYS A 333 20.63 15.19 -23.06
N GLN A 334 19.66 16.00 -23.52
CA GLN A 334 19.81 17.45 -23.62
C GLN A 334 20.08 18.09 -22.24
N LEU A 335 19.31 17.67 -21.22
CA LEU A 335 19.52 18.14 -19.85
C LEU A 335 20.85 17.65 -19.26
N ALA A 336 21.29 16.42 -19.53
CA ALA A 336 22.56 15.89 -19.06
C ALA A 336 23.74 16.67 -19.64
N ASP A 337 23.71 16.99 -20.94
CA ASP A 337 24.74 17.80 -21.59
C ASP A 337 24.80 19.22 -20.96
N PHE A 338 23.64 19.82 -20.69
CA PHE A 338 23.53 21.12 -20.00
C PHE A 338 24.03 21.04 -18.55
N ALA A 339 23.54 20.07 -17.77
CA ALA A 339 23.88 19.84 -16.39
C ALA A 339 25.40 19.64 -16.19
N ARG A 340 26.05 18.89 -17.10
CA ARG A 340 27.49 18.71 -17.10
C ARG A 340 28.25 20.03 -17.34
N LYS A 341 27.76 20.85 -18.29
CA LYS A 341 28.38 22.13 -18.65
C LYS A 341 28.29 23.16 -17.51
N LYS A 342 27.18 23.13 -16.78
CA LYS A 342 26.88 24.09 -15.70
C LYS A 342 27.24 23.55 -14.31
N GLU A 343 27.66 22.28 -14.20
CA GLU A 343 27.93 21.57 -12.95
C GLU A 343 26.72 21.51 -12.01
N ILE A 344 25.50 21.37 -12.58
CA ILE A 344 24.25 21.30 -11.85
C ILE A 344 23.81 19.84 -11.73
N PRO A 345 23.50 19.31 -10.53
CA PRO A 345 22.96 17.96 -10.37
C PRO A 345 21.64 17.76 -11.14
N LEU A 346 21.58 16.66 -11.92
CA LEU A 346 20.38 16.24 -12.65
C LEU A 346 19.84 14.92 -12.10
N VAL A 347 18.66 14.97 -11.55
CA VAL A 347 17.94 13.81 -11.01
C VAL A 347 16.98 13.27 -12.05
N ILE A 348 17.14 11.99 -12.45
CA ILE A 348 16.32 11.30 -13.44
C ILE A 348 15.48 10.21 -12.70
N PRO A 349 14.17 10.47 -12.43
CA PRO A 349 13.38 9.60 -11.57
C PRO A 349 12.79 8.37 -12.28
N PHE A 350 12.53 8.42 -13.59
CA PHE A 350 11.58 7.53 -14.23
C PHE A 350 12.20 6.41 -15.05
N THR A 351 13.29 6.66 -15.76
CA THR A 351 13.91 5.69 -16.66
C THR A 351 15.01 4.90 -15.97
N SER A 352 15.08 3.60 -16.27
CA SER A 352 16.19 2.74 -15.86
C SER A 352 17.25 2.59 -16.95
N LYS A 353 17.01 3.11 -18.16
CA LYS A 353 17.93 3.05 -19.30
C LYS A 353 18.45 4.45 -19.57
N GLU A 354 19.56 4.79 -18.95
CA GLU A 354 20.18 6.09 -19.07
C GLU A 354 21.70 5.96 -19.28
N ASP A 355 22.13 6.14 -20.53
CA ASP A 355 23.54 5.94 -20.92
C ASP A 355 24.46 7.07 -20.44
N GLU A 356 23.92 8.27 -20.18
CA GLU A 356 24.69 9.41 -19.67
C GLU A 356 25.26 9.15 -18.27
N ILE A 357 24.67 8.20 -17.54
CA ILE A 357 25.15 7.77 -16.22
C ILE A 357 26.61 7.30 -16.23
N PHE A 358 27.10 6.76 -17.33
CA PHE A 358 28.46 6.22 -17.41
C PHE A 358 29.55 7.27 -17.60
N ARG A 359 29.20 8.50 -17.99
CA ARG A 359 30.14 9.54 -18.39
C ARG A 359 29.85 10.94 -17.84
N ASN A 360 28.76 11.08 -17.09
CA ASN A 360 28.34 12.37 -16.55
C ASN A 360 28.18 12.31 -15.02
N PRO A 361 29.11 12.91 -14.24
CA PRO A 361 29.06 12.86 -12.79
C PRO A 361 27.90 13.62 -12.16
N MET A 362 27.21 14.49 -12.93
CA MET A 362 26.06 15.27 -12.45
C MET A 362 24.75 14.47 -12.47
N VAL A 363 24.70 13.31 -13.13
CA VAL A 363 23.47 12.52 -13.31
C VAL A 363 23.23 11.58 -12.14
N TYR A 364 22.02 11.62 -11.61
CA TYR A 364 21.49 10.71 -10.58
C TYR A 364 20.31 9.94 -11.13
N VAL A 365 20.42 8.61 -11.23
CA VAL A 365 19.34 7.73 -11.69
C VAL A 365 18.68 7.09 -10.48
N VAL A 366 17.39 7.39 -10.29
CA VAL A 366 16.58 6.87 -9.17
C VAL A 366 16.03 5.49 -9.47
N ASN A 367 15.43 5.30 -10.66
CA ASN A 367 14.94 4.00 -11.12
C ASN A 367 16.06 3.27 -11.86
N THR A 368 16.75 2.38 -11.18
CA THR A 368 17.93 1.68 -11.69
C THR A 368 17.57 0.36 -12.38
N MET A 369 18.33 -0.05 -13.38
CA MET A 369 18.17 -1.36 -14.03
C MET A 369 18.31 -2.50 -13.01
N GLN A 370 17.50 -3.55 -13.13
CA GLN A 370 17.49 -4.67 -12.19
C GLN A 370 18.85 -5.35 -12.02
N SER A 371 19.65 -5.43 -13.07
CA SER A 371 21.00 -6.03 -13.02
C SER A 371 21.94 -5.33 -12.02
N TYR A 372 21.76 -4.04 -11.77
CA TYR A 372 22.57 -3.32 -10.77
C TYR A 372 22.21 -3.71 -9.32
N PHE A 373 21.03 -4.31 -9.10
CA PHE A 373 20.62 -4.76 -7.77
C PHE A 373 21.07 -6.17 -7.44
N TYR A 374 21.51 -6.97 -8.41
CA TYR A 374 21.75 -8.41 -8.19
C TYR A 374 22.75 -8.66 -7.06
N SER A 375 23.83 -7.89 -6.97
CA SER A 375 24.78 -8.01 -5.86
C SER A 375 24.12 -7.75 -4.51
N GLU A 376 23.35 -6.67 -4.40
CA GLU A 376 22.64 -6.33 -3.16
C GLU A 376 21.59 -7.42 -2.79
N VAL A 377 20.83 -7.92 -3.78
CA VAL A 377 19.87 -8.99 -3.56
C VAL A 377 20.55 -10.26 -3.06
N ILE A 378 21.68 -10.63 -3.65
CA ILE A 378 22.45 -11.83 -3.29
C ILE A 378 23.00 -11.71 -1.87
N ASP A 379 23.54 -10.54 -1.50
CA ASP A 379 24.07 -10.30 -0.16
C ASP A 379 22.93 -10.33 0.89
N HIS A 380 21.81 -9.65 0.62
CA HIS A 380 20.65 -9.66 1.50
C HIS A 380 20.00 -11.04 1.59
N PHE A 381 19.95 -11.80 0.49
CA PHE A 381 19.49 -13.19 0.50
C PHE A 381 20.31 -14.05 1.45
N SER A 382 21.62 -13.90 1.42
CA SER A 382 22.54 -14.65 2.30
C SER A 382 22.39 -14.28 3.78
N VAL A 383 21.97 -13.04 4.06
CA VAL A 383 21.69 -12.57 5.44
C VAL A 383 20.33 -13.09 5.93
N GLU A 384 19.29 -13.03 5.07
CA GLU A 384 17.94 -13.48 5.42
C GLU A 384 17.84 -15.00 5.52
N PHE A 385 18.59 -15.72 4.66
CA PHE A 385 18.57 -17.18 4.56
C PHE A 385 19.98 -17.79 4.73
N PRO A 386 20.58 -17.69 5.92
CA PRO A 386 21.97 -18.09 6.13
C PRO A 386 22.18 -19.60 6.00
N ASN A 387 21.13 -20.39 6.16
CA ASN A 387 21.15 -21.85 6.03
C ASN A 387 20.25 -22.34 4.87
N ALA A 388 20.28 -21.65 3.74
CA ALA A 388 19.42 -21.95 2.61
C ALA A 388 19.75 -23.29 1.93
N ASN A 389 18.69 -23.97 1.48
CA ASN A 389 18.69 -24.98 0.42
C ASN A 389 17.76 -24.47 -0.67
N VAL A 390 18.26 -24.24 -1.88
CA VAL A 390 17.49 -23.58 -2.93
C VAL A 390 17.00 -24.56 -3.97
N VAL A 391 15.72 -24.47 -4.32
CA VAL A 391 15.09 -25.23 -5.40
C VAL A 391 14.62 -24.26 -6.49
N PHE A 392 15.32 -24.24 -7.62
CA PHE A 392 14.88 -23.48 -8.78
C PHE A 392 13.75 -24.20 -9.51
N VAL A 393 12.67 -23.48 -9.81
CA VAL A 393 11.57 -23.99 -10.65
C VAL A 393 11.71 -23.42 -12.04
N SER A 394 12.16 -24.24 -12.99
CA SER A 394 12.38 -23.82 -14.37
C SER A 394 11.11 -23.96 -15.21
N ASP A 395 10.84 -22.96 -16.05
CA ASP A 395 9.77 -22.96 -17.04
C ASP A 395 10.29 -22.58 -18.44
N SER A 396 9.41 -22.63 -19.44
CA SER A 396 9.75 -22.27 -20.82
C SER A 396 9.97 -20.78 -21.05
N ILE A 397 9.47 -19.92 -20.14
CA ILE A 397 9.57 -18.46 -20.25
C ILE A 397 10.96 -18.00 -19.85
N ASN A 398 11.47 -18.46 -18.70
CA ASN A 398 12.85 -18.28 -18.21
C ASN A 398 13.37 -16.83 -18.35
N ASN A 399 12.51 -15.82 -18.08
CA ASN A 399 12.83 -14.41 -18.31
C ASN A 399 13.75 -13.80 -17.21
N LYS A 400 14.12 -14.59 -16.19
CA LYS A 400 15.03 -14.21 -15.10
C LYS A 400 16.36 -14.96 -15.13
N LYS A 401 16.73 -15.52 -16.30
CA LYS A 401 17.94 -16.32 -16.48
C LYS A 401 19.21 -15.63 -15.95
N GLU A 402 19.40 -14.35 -16.22
CA GLU A 402 20.57 -13.60 -15.77
C GLU A 402 20.66 -13.54 -14.23
N PHE A 403 19.56 -13.26 -13.56
CA PHE A 403 19.49 -13.26 -12.11
C PHE A 403 19.75 -14.64 -11.52
N VAL A 404 19.11 -15.68 -12.06
CA VAL A 404 19.29 -17.07 -11.63
C VAL A 404 20.75 -17.51 -11.80
N SER A 405 21.40 -17.14 -12.92
CA SER A 405 22.82 -17.42 -13.13
C SER A 405 23.71 -16.75 -12.09
N ALA A 406 23.51 -15.46 -11.84
CA ALA A 406 24.26 -14.71 -10.83
C ALA A 406 24.10 -15.32 -9.42
N LEU A 407 22.87 -15.71 -9.07
CA LEU A 407 22.58 -16.38 -7.81
C LEU A 407 23.29 -17.75 -7.71
N SER A 408 23.21 -18.55 -8.76
CA SER A 408 23.81 -19.90 -8.82
C SER A 408 25.32 -19.85 -8.72
N GLU A 409 25.98 -18.90 -9.39
CA GLU A 409 27.43 -18.66 -9.28
C GLU A 409 27.85 -18.33 -7.84
N ASN A 410 27.08 -17.46 -7.17
CA ASN A 410 27.32 -17.11 -5.76
C ASN A 410 27.11 -18.32 -4.83
N PHE A 411 26.06 -19.12 -5.06
CA PHE A 411 25.81 -20.34 -4.30
C PHE A 411 26.94 -21.36 -4.43
N GLN A 412 27.49 -21.55 -5.64
CA GLN A 412 28.65 -22.39 -5.86
C GLN A 412 29.87 -21.89 -5.09
N GLN A 413 30.14 -20.59 -5.07
CA GLN A 413 31.25 -19.98 -4.35
C GLN A 413 31.11 -20.12 -2.83
N ARG A 414 29.88 -20.04 -2.32
CA ARG A 414 29.59 -20.12 -0.86
C ARG A 414 29.29 -21.55 -0.38
N GLY A 415 29.20 -22.54 -1.28
CA GLY A 415 28.81 -23.90 -0.94
C GLY A 415 27.34 -24.05 -0.51
N THR A 416 26.49 -23.10 -0.92
CA THR A 416 25.04 -23.19 -0.67
C THR A 416 24.43 -24.25 -1.61
N PRO A 417 23.73 -25.28 -1.09
CA PRO A 417 23.13 -26.31 -1.93
C PRO A 417 21.97 -25.73 -2.77
N TYR A 418 21.92 -26.12 -4.03
CA TYR A 418 20.79 -25.81 -4.88
C TYR A 418 20.53 -26.94 -5.88
N SER A 419 19.28 -27.02 -6.34
CA SER A 419 18.79 -28.00 -7.31
C SER A 419 17.78 -27.34 -8.23
N THR A 420 17.35 -28.06 -9.27
CA THR A 420 16.36 -27.55 -10.22
C THR A 420 15.28 -28.59 -10.48
N ILE A 421 14.03 -28.17 -10.48
CA ILE A 421 12.85 -28.94 -10.90
C ILE A 421 12.12 -28.18 -12.01
N THR A 422 11.42 -28.88 -12.92
CA THR A 422 10.60 -28.17 -13.92
C THR A 422 9.23 -27.80 -13.35
N LEU A 423 8.62 -26.73 -13.87
CA LEU A 423 7.26 -26.33 -13.48
C LEU A 423 6.25 -27.45 -13.77
N SER A 424 6.43 -28.18 -14.88
CA SER A 424 5.59 -29.34 -15.21
C SER A 424 5.72 -30.48 -14.20
N ASP A 425 6.92 -30.73 -13.69
CA ASP A 425 7.13 -31.76 -12.67
C ASP A 425 6.49 -31.38 -11.34
N ILE A 426 6.63 -30.11 -10.92
CA ILE A 426 6.08 -29.65 -9.65
C ILE A 426 4.55 -29.55 -9.67
N THR A 427 3.95 -29.35 -10.84
CA THR A 427 2.49 -29.33 -11.04
C THR A 427 1.87 -30.69 -11.32
N ASN A 428 2.67 -31.73 -11.52
CA ASN A 428 2.20 -33.09 -11.72
C ASN A 428 1.98 -33.78 -10.36
N HIS A 429 0.72 -33.96 -9.97
CA HIS A 429 0.33 -34.54 -8.69
C HIS A 429 0.91 -35.92 -8.37
N GLU A 430 1.26 -36.71 -9.39
CA GLU A 430 1.86 -38.06 -9.21
C GLU A 430 3.36 -38.00 -8.88
N VAL A 431 4.03 -36.93 -9.19
CA VAL A 431 5.50 -36.82 -9.19
C VAL A 431 6.02 -35.80 -8.20
N ASN A 432 5.27 -34.74 -7.92
CA ASN A 432 5.76 -33.55 -7.21
C ASN A 432 6.21 -33.81 -5.77
N GLU A 433 5.44 -34.57 -4.98
CA GLU A 433 5.74 -34.83 -3.58
C GLU A 433 7.07 -35.57 -3.41
N ALA A 434 7.24 -36.69 -4.13
CA ALA A 434 8.45 -37.51 -4.06
C ALA A 434 9.71 -36.73 -4.50
N LYS A 435 9.61 -35.97 -5.61
CA LYS A 435 10.73 -35.13 -6.08
C LYS A 435 11.07 -34.01 -5.12
N LEU A 436 10.07 -33.33 -4.54
CA LEU A 436 10.31 -32.27 -3.58
C LEU A 436 10.91 -32.81 -2.27
N GLN A 437 10.45 -33.96 -1.77
CA GLN A 437 11.04 -34.64 -0.63
C GLN A 437 12.53 -34.96 -0.85
N GLU A 438 12.90 -35.40 -2.07
CA GLU A 438 14.29 -35.64 -2.42
C GLU A 438 15.15 -34.37 -2.44
N LEU A 439 14.59 -33.25 -2.91
CA LEU A 439 15.29 -31.98 -3.09
C LEU A 439 15.32 -31.10 -1.83
N MET A 440 14.31 -31.19 -0.96
CA MET A 440 14.24 -30.43 0.29
C MET A 440 15.07 -31.06 1.40
N LYS A 441 15.49 -30.26 2.37
CA LYS A 441 16.32 -30.68 3.51
C LYS A 441 15.61 -30.29 4.82
N GLU A 442 15.53 -31.21 5.76
CA GLU A 442 14.89 -30.97 7.06
C GLU A 442 15.67 -29.98 7.95
N ASP A 443 17.00 -29.97 7.83
CA ASP A 443 17.92 -29.14 8.62
C ASP A 443 18.23 -27.78 7.99
N LYS A 444 17.55 -27.41 6.88
CA LYS A 444 17.82 -26.20 6.11
C LYS A 444 16.56 -25.38 5.85
N GLN A 445 16.76 -24.10 5.53
CA GLN A 445 15.71 -23.23 5.03
C GLN A 445 15.50 -23.52 3.53
N ASN A 446 14.43 -24.22 3.18
CA ASN A 446 14.11 -24.51 1.79
C ASN A 446 13.49 -23.30 1.13
N ILE A 447 14.13 -22.81 0.06
CA ILE A 447 13.69 -21.64 -0.69
C ILE A 447 13.40 -22.03 -2.14
N ILE A 448 12.15 -21.86 -2.55
CA ILE A 448 11.73 -22.12 -3.94
C ILE A 448 11.85 -20.81 -4.72
N ILE A 449 12.55 -20.85 -5.86
CA ILE A 449 12.77 -19.69 -6.74
C ILE A 449 12.41 -20.05 -8.18
N PRO A 450 11.30 -19.55 -8.74
CA PRO A 450 11.02 -19.76 -10.15
C PRO A 450 11.99 -19.00 -11.06
N THR A 451 12.32 -19.55 -12.23
CA THR A 451 13.21 -18.88 -13.20
C THR A 451 12.51 -17.82 -14.04
N SER A 452 11.23 -17.56 -13.76
CA SER A 452 10.39 -16.57 -14.42
C SER A 452 9.62 -15.74 -13.41
N SER A 453 9.49 -14.44 -13.70
CA SER A 453 8.67 -13.49 -12.93
C SER A 453 7.23 -13.39 -13.44
N SER A 454 6.84 -14.16 -14.47
CA SER A 454 5.56 -13.99 -15.15
C SER A 454 4.37 -14.30 -14.25
N GLU A 455 3.24 -13.63 -14.50
CA GLU A 455 1.98 -13.90 -13.81
C GLU A 455 1.50 -15.35 -14.04
N VAL A 456 1.73 -15.88 -15.26
CA VAL A 456 1.38 -17.25 -15.62
C VAL A 456 2.15 -18.26 -14.77
N THR A 457 3.47 -18.08 -14.63
CA THR A 457 4.30 -18.95 -13.78
C THR A 457 3.83 -18.92 -12.34
N LEU A 458 3.59 -17.72 -11.81
CA LEU A 458 3.17 -17.55 -10.42
C LEU A 458 1.77 -18.14 -10.16
N SER A 459 0.79 -17.87 -11.04
CA SER A 459 -0.57 -18.40 -10.91
C SER A 459 -0.67 -19.92 -11.08
N THR A 460 0.28 -20.51 -11.79
CA THR A 460 0.38 -21.97 -11.94
C THR A 460 1.06 -22.61 -10.73
N LEU A 461 2.09 -21.96 -10.18
CA LEU A 461 2.90 -22.50 -9.09
C LEU A 461 2.19 -22.40 -7.72
N LEU A 462 1.59 -21.26 -7.41
CA LEU A 462 1.00 -20.99 -6.09
C LEU A 462 -0.04 -22.03 -5.63
N PRO A 463 -1.06 -22.39 -6.43
CA PRO A 463 -2.05 -23.39 -6.01
C PRO A 463 -1.42 -24.73 -5.67
N THR A 464 -0.41 -25.15 -6.43
CA THR A 464 0.32 -26.40 -6.19
C THR A 464 1.12 -26.34 -4.89
N LEU A 465 1.83 -25.24 -4.63
CA LEU A 465 2.59 -25.07 -3.40
C LEU A 465 1.67 -25.02 -2.17
N ILE A 466 0.49 -24.42 -2.29
CA ILE A 466 -0.51 -24.39 -1.21
C ILE A 466 -1.03 -25.80 -0.89
N LEU A 467 -1.35 -26.60 -1.92
CA LEU A 467 -1.77 -27.99 -1.74
C LEU A 467 -0.68 -28.80 -1.03
N LEU A 468 0.56 -28.69 -1.49
CA LEU A 468 1.71 -29.37 -0.89
C LEU A 468 1.96 -28.92 0.56
N ASN A 469 1.77 -27.65 0.88
CA ASN A 469 1.95 -27.12 2.23
C ASN A 469 0.84 -27.59 3.19
N ASN A 470 -0.38 -27.85 2.67
CA ASN A 470 -1.53 -28.23 3.48
C ASN A 470 -1.77 -29.74 3.57
N ASP A 471 -1.46 -30.50 2.53
CA ASP A 471 -1.83 -31.92 2.39
C ASP A 471 -0.71 -32.89 2.74
N THR A 472 0.54 -32.43 2.81
CA THR A 472 1.70 -33.31 3.03
C THR A 472 2.27 -33.18 4.44
N ILE A 473 2.08 -34.24 5.23
CA ILE A 473 2.61 -34.36 6.61
C ILE A 473 4.15 -34.49 6.63
N ASN A 474 4.78 -34.78 5.49
CA ASN A 474 6.19 -35.17 5.41
C ASN A 474 7.09 -34.22 4.61
N LEU A 475 6.59 -33.10 4.08
CA LEU A 475 7.44 -32.11 3.44
C LEU A 475 8.00 -31.12 4.44
N PRO A 476 9.33 -30.86 4.42
CA PRO A 476 9.92 -29.78 5.20
C PRO A 476 9.32 -28.41 4.83
N GLU A 477 9.26 -27.50 5.78
CA GLU A 477 8.83 -26.12 5.53
C GLU A 477 9.63 -25.49 4.41
N PHE A 478 8.97 -24.70 3.57
CA PHE A 478 9.58 -23.96 2.50
C PHE A 478 9.02 -22.53 2.37
N LYS A 479 9.75 -21.68 1.68
CA LYS A 479 9.36 -20.30 1.36
C LYS A 479 9.48 -20.08 -0.14
N LEU A 480 8.67 -19.18 -0.67
CA LEU A 480 8.76 -18.77 -2.06
C LEU A 480 9.51 -17.43 -2.15
N PHE A 481 10.53 -17.35 -2.99
CA PHE A 481 11.29 -16.12 -3.22
C PHE A 481 11.22 -15.72 -4.70
N GLY A 482 10.93 -14.45 -4.99
CA GLY A 482 10.77 -13.98 -6.35
C GLY A 482 11.12 -12.51 -6.60
N TYR A 483 10.31 -11.83 -7.38
CA TYR A 483 10.72 -10.71 -8.19
C TYR A 483 9.88 -9.46 -7.98
N PRO A 484 10.41 -8.27 -8.31
CA PRO A 484 9.71 -6.98 -8.15
C PRO A 484 8.35 -6.90 -8.85
N GLU A 485 8.19 -7.62 -9.97
CA GLU A 485 6.94 -7.65 -10.75
C GLU A 485 5.76 -8.23 -9.96
N TRP A 486 6.04 -9.08 -8.96
CA TRP A 486 5.00 -9.73 -8.17
C TRP A 486 4.16 -8.76 -7.34
N GLN A 487 4.70 -7.59 -7.01
CA GLN A 487 3.91 -6.55 -6.34
C GLN A 487 2.68 -6.09 -7.16
N ILE A 488 2.74 -6.21 -8.49
CA ILE A 488 1.63 -5.87 -9.39
C ILE A 488 0.58 -6.98 -9.36
N TYR A 489 1.01 -8.24 -9.34
CA TYR A 489 0.15 -9.42 -9.38
C TYR A 489 -0.49 -9.75 -8.02
N ALA A 490 0.15 -9.36 -6.93
CA ALA A 490 -0.31 -9.61 -5.55
C ALA A 490 -1.75 -9.16 -5.28
N GLY A 491 -2.26 -8.19 -6.04
CA GLY A 491 -3.66 -7.75 -5.95
C GLY A 491 -4.67 -8.81 -6.40
N ASN A 492 -4.31 -9.64 -7.40
CA ASN A 492 -5.15 -10.68 -7.99
C ASN A 492 -5.01 -12.02 -7.24
N MET A 493 -3.83 -12.30 -6.68
CA MET A 493 -3.45 -13.55 -6.00
C MET A 493 -3.26 -13.33 -4.49
N ARG A 494 -4.10 -12.49 -3.90
CA ARG A 494 -3.87 -11.94 -2.56
C ARG A 494 -3.77 -13.02 -1.48
N ASN A 495 -4.59 -14.06 -1.51
CA ASN A 495 -4.58 -15.09 -0.47
C ASN A 495 -3.44 -16.07 -0.67
N GLU A 496 -3.24 -16.52 -1.89
CA GLU A 496 -2.24 -17.53 -2.24
C GLU A 496 -0.82 -17.09 -1.93
N ILE A 497 -0.50 -15.81 -2.16
CA ILE A 497 0.83 -15.24 -1.85
C ILE A 497 1.14 -15.27 -0.35
N TYR A 498 0.12 -15.07 0.51
CA TYR A 498 0.32 -15.12 1.95
C TYR A 498 0.52 -16.57 2.45
N GLU A 499 -0.26 -17.52 1.93
CA GLU A 499 -0.29 -18.90 2.42
C GLU A 499 1.04 -19.64 2.21
N VAL A 500 1.86 -19.21 1.24
CA VAL A 500 3.16 -19.83 0.91
C VAL A 500 4.36 -19.13 1.55
N ASP A 501 4.15 -18.16 2.43
CA ASP A 501 5.23 -17.34 3.01
C ASP A 501 6.16 -16.76 1.93
N THR A 502 5.61 -15.86 1.12
CA THR A 502 6.25 -15.38 -0.09
C THR A 502 7.13 -14.17 0.15
N TYR A 503 8.35 -14.23 -0.35
CA TYR A 503 9.30 -13.13 -0.41
C TYR A 503 9.50 -12.65 -1.85
N PHE A 504 9.76 -11.36 -2.02
CA PHE A 504 10.35 -10.84 -3.24
C PHE A 504 11.20 -9.61 -2.94
N TYR A 505 12.19 -9.34 -3.79
CA TYR A 505 12.97 -8.11 -3.68
C TYR A 505 12.31 -6.98 -4.48
N ALA A 506 12.49 -5.73 -4.04
CA ALA A 506 11.98 -4.55 -4.72
C ALA A 506 12.83 -3.31 -4.42
N SER A 507 13.07 -2.46 -5.42
CA SER A 507 13.70 -1.15 -5.24
C SER A 507 12.74 -0.10 -4.69
N PHE A 508 11.45 -0.35 -4.81
CA PHE A 508 10.37 0.47 -4.25
C PHE A 508 9.21 -0.42 -3.83
N PHE A 509 8.61 -0.13 -2.70
CA PHE A 509 7.42 -0.83 -2.22
C PHE A 509 6.63 0.05 -1.26
N SER A 510 5.33 0.13 -1.47
CA SER A 510 4.39 0.75 -0.55
C SER A 510 3.09 -0.06 -0.48
N HIS A 511 2.55 -0.16 0.72
CA HIS A 511 1.25 -0.76 0.96
C HIS A 511 0.52 0.05 2.04
N TYR A 512 -0.79 0.18 1.92
CA TYR A 512 -1.60 1.01 2.84
C TYR A 512 -1.55 0.54 4.31
N THR A 513 -1.13 -0.70 4.57
CA THR A 513 -0.91 -1.19 5.94
C THR A 513 0.39 -0.68 6.56
N LEU A 514 1.30 -0.13 5.75
CA LEU A 514 2.53 0.48 6.25
C LEU A 514 2.24 1.91 6.72
N PRO A 515 2.73 2.30 7.92
CA PRO A 515 2.42 3.59 8.51
C PRO A 515 2.77 4.79 7.62
N GLU A 516 3.91 4.74 6.93
CA GLU A 516 4.40 5.80 6.05
C GLU A 516 3.49 6.00 4.84
N ALA A 517 3.06 4.91 4.21
CA ALA A 517 2.17 4.95 3.06
C ALA A 517 0.77 5.44 3.44
N ASN A 518 0.27 5.01 4.60
CA ASN A 518 -1.01 5.47 5.13
C ASN A 518 -0.97 6.97 5.46
N SER A 519 0.08 7.43 6.15
CA SER A 519 0.26 8.85 6.49
C SER A 519 0.33 9.72 5.23
N PHE A 520 1.12 9.31 4.23
CA PHE A 520 1.22 10.02 2.95
C PHE A 520 -0.14 10.08 2.25
N GLN A 521 -0.87 8.97 2.15
CA GLN A 521 -2.16 8.93 1.48
C GLN A 521 -3.18 9.87 2.13
N ASN A 522 -3.24 9.89 3.47
CA ASN A 522 -4.16 10.76 4.20
C ASN A 522 -3.80 12.24 4.01
N GLU A 523 -2.51 12.56 4.01
CA GLU A 523 -2.04 13.92 3.77
C GLU A 523 -2.28 14.35 2.33
N TYR A 524 -2.03 13.48 1.35
CA TYR A 524 -2.31 13.72 -0.06
C TYR A 524 -3.79 13.99 -0.31
N ILE A 525 -4.70 13.19 0.26
CA ILE A 525 -6.15 13.41 0.16
C ILE A 525 -6.55 14.76 0.75
N ARG A 526 -5.95 15.13 1.88
CA ARG A 526 -6.23 16.44 2.51
C ARG A 526 -5.79 17.62 1.64
N TRP A 527 -4.68 17.48 0.89
CA TRP A 527 -4.16 18.54 0.02
C TRP A 527 -4.93 18.65 -1.29
N TYR A 528 -5.20 17.51 -1.91
CA TYR A 528 -5.69 17.46 -3.30
C TYR A 528 -7.13 16.97 -3.45
N ASN A 529 -7.81 16.67 -2.34
CA ASN A 529 -9.19 16.19 -2.28
C ASN A 529 -9.47 14.96 -3.17
N ARG A 530 -8.43 14.15 -3.44
CA ARG A 530 -8.51 12.90 -4.19
C ARG A 530 -7.46 11.90 -3.72
N ALA A 531 -7.72 10.61 -3.91
CA ALA A 531 -6.72 9.57 -3.61
C ALA A 531 -5.63 9.52 -4.71
N PRO A 532 -4.36 9.20 -4.35
CA PRO A 532 -3.33 8.91 -5.34
C PRO A 532 -3.73 7.73 -6.22
N GLN A 533 -3.23 7.68 -7.46
CA GLN A 533 -3.51 6.58 -8.39
C GLN A 533 -2.94 5.24 -7.85
N ASN A 534 -3.71 4.17 -8.03
CA ASN A 534 -3.27 2.83 -7.64
C ASN A 534 -2.50 2.15 -8.80
N ILE A 535 -1.34 2.71 -9.12
CA ILE A 535 -0.42 2.20 -10.16
C ILE A 535 0.96 1.99 -9.55
N TYR A 536 1.82 1.22 -10.20
CA TYR A 536 3.20 0.99 -9.75
C TYR A 536 4.22 1.45 -10.80
N PRO A 537 5.25 2.22 -10.39
CA PRO A 537 5.37 2.89 -9.10
C PRO A 537 4.24 3.91 -8.87
N ARG A 538 3.95 4.27 -7.61
CA ARG A 538 3.01 5.35 -7.27
C ARG A 538 3.72 6.67 -7.46
N TYR A 539 3.30 7.44 -8.46
CA TYR A 539 4.02 8.64 -8.89
C TYR A 539 4.05 9.75 -7.82
N GLY A 540 2.98 9.94 -7.07
CA GLY A 540 2.97 10.90 -5.96
C GLY A 540 3.97 10.54 -4.85
N MET A 541 4.05 9.27 -4.48
CA MET A 541 5.04 8.81 -3.50
C MET A 541 6.47 8.91 -4.02
N LEU A 542 6.68 8.60 -5.32
CA LEU A 542 7.99 8.78 -5.96
C LEU A 542 8.43 10.24 -5.98
N GLY A 543 7.51 11.16 -6.29
CA GLY A 543 7.76 12.60 -6.25
C GLY A 543 8.11 13.09 -4.85
N TYR A 544 7.38 12.63 -3.84
CA TYR A 544 7.66 12.95 -2.44
C TYR A 544 9.03 12.44 -2.00
N ASP A 545 9.32 11.15 -2.20
CA ASP A 545 10.58 10.56 -1.77
C ASP A 545 11.78 11.19 -2.48
N THR A 546 11.67 11.40 -3.81
CA THR A 546 12.72 12.03 -4.62
C THR A 546 12.94 13.49 -4.22
N GLY A 547 11.86 14.27 -4.11
CA GLY A 547 11.93 15.66 -3.69
C GLY A 547 12.56 15.80 -2.31
N TYR A 548 12.10 15.00 -1.36
CA TYR A 548 12.58 15.07 0.02
C TYR A 548 14.08 14.80 0.14
N ILE A 549 14.57 13.68 -0.42
CA ILE A 549 15.97 13.30 -0.27
C ILE A 549 16.92 14.29 -0.94
N PHE A 550 16.65 14.69 -2.19
CA PHE A 550 17.55 15.53 -2.95
C PHE A 550 17.51 16.98 -2.49
N LEU A 551 16.35 17.56 -2.20
CA LEU A 551 16.24 18.90 -1.67
C LEU A 551 16.90 19.02 -0.29
N LEU A 552 16.72 18.01 0.57
CA LEU A 552 17.40 18.00 1.86
C LEU A 552 18.91 17.82 1.72
N ALA A 553 19.37 16.96 0.79
CA ALA A 553 20.78 16.73 0.55
C ALA A 553 21.48 17.98 0.02
N ILE A 554 20.93 18.65 -0.99
CA ILE A 554 21.51 19.86 -1.57
C ILE A 554 21.50 21.01 -0.54
N SER A 555 20.44 21.15 0.25
CA SER A 555 20.34 22.17 1.30
C SER A 555 21.39 21.97 2.42
N LYS A 556 21.73 20.71 2.74
CA LYS A 556 22.69 20.41 3.81
C LYS A 556 24.14 20.43 3.34
N PHE A 557 24.39 20.01 2.12
CA PHE A 557 25.74 19.69 1.66
C PHE A 557 26.20 20.51 0.44
N GLY A 558 25.29 21.20 -0.23
CA GLY A 558 25.62 21.97 -1.45
C GLY A 558 26.37 21.10 -2.45
N ASN A 559 27.50 21.59 -2.97
CA ASN A 559 28.36 20.91 -3.94
C ASN A 559 28.99 19.60 -3.41
N ASN A 560 28.97 19.38 -2.08
CA ASN A 560 29.43 18.13 -1.46
C ASN A 560 28.31 17.09 -1.34
N MET A 561 27.17 17.29 -1.99
CA MET A 561 26.06 16.35 -2.00
C MET A 561 26.47 14.95 -2.50
N PRO A 562 27.30 14.78 -3.55
CA PRO A 562 27.64 13.45 -4.07
C PRO A 562 28.26 12.51 -3.02
N GLU A 563 29.11 13.03 -2.13
CA GLU A 563 29.79 12.25 -1.10
C GLU A 563 28.95 12.04 0.18
N ASN A 564 27.86 12.81 0.31
CA ASN A 564 27.11 12.89 1.56
C ASN A 564 25.64 12.50 1.46
N ILE A 565 25.09 12.32 0.26
CA ILE A 565 23.67 12.03 0.05
C ILE A 565 23.19 10.80 0.84
N ASN A 566 24.01 9.78 0.95
CA ASN A 566 23.71 8.58 1.73
C ASN A 566 23.71 8.80 3.26
N LYS A 567 24.17 9.97 3.74
CA LYS A 567 24.11 10.34 5.16
C LYS A 567 22.78 11.03 5.53
N VAL A 568 21.96 11.34 4.54
CA VAL A 568 20.63 11.91 4.79
C VAL A 568 19.72 10.85 5.40
N SER A 569 19.29 11.11 6.63
CA SER A 569 18.33 10.25 7.31
C SER A 569 16.90 10.69 6.97
N PHE A 570 16.12 9.81 6.36
CA PHE A 570 14.68 9.98 6.21
C PHE A 570 14.00 8.60 6.09
N THR A 571 12.69 8.57 6.32
CA THR A 571 11.90 7.35 6.15
C THR A 571 11.10 7.46 4.85
N PRO A 572 11.47 6.71 3.81
CA PRO A 572 10.79 6.81 2.53
C PRO A 572 9.39 6.18 2.58
N VAL A 573 8.47 6.76 1.85
CA VAL A 573 7.10 6.24 1.70
C VAL A 573 7.10 4.98 0.82
N GLN A 574 7.80 5.04 -0.30
CA GLN A 574 7.86 3.99 -1.30
C GLN A 574 9.30 3.63 -1.67
N THR A 575 10.08 4.63 -2.12
CA THR A 575 11.39 4.48 -2.75
C THR A 575 12.49 4.85 -1.78
N GLY A 576 13.30 3.88 -1.40
CA GLY A 576 14.51 4.16 -0.62
C GLY A 576 15.69 4.53 -1.50
N PHE A 577 16.76 5.03 -0.87
CA PHE A 577 17.93 5.50 -1.58
C PHE A 577 19.21 4.98 -0.95
N LYS A 578 20.11 4.50 -1.82
CA LYS A 578 21.47 4.12 -1.54
C LYS A 578 22.24 4.37 -2.83
N PHE A 579 22.82 5.56 -2.95
CA PHE A 579 23.51 5.96 -4.17
C PHE A 579 24.93 5.43 -4.20
N GLU A 580 25.32 4.89 -5.35
CA GLU A 580 26.66 4.44 -5.62
C GLU A 580 27.12 4.97 -6.99
N ARG A 581 28.37 5.43 -7.07
CA ARG A 581 28.94 5.92 -8.33
C ARG A 581 29.24 4.75 -9.26
N VAL A 582 28.81 4.85 -10.52
CA VAL A 582 28.94 3.74 -11.50
C VAL A 582 30.40 3.44 -11.83
N ASN A 583 31.24 4.49 -11.91
CA ASN A 583 32.68 4.44 -12.17
C ASN A 583 33.30 5.79 -11.79
N ASN A 584 34.60 5.96 -11.96
CA ASN A 584 35.33 7.18 -11.56
C ASN A 584 34.84 8.47 -12.25
N TRP A 585 34.16 8.37 -13.39
CA TRP A 585 33.72 9.50 -14.24
C TRP A 585 32.21 9.59 -14.40
N GLY A 586 31.52 8.60 -13.95
CA GLY A 586 30.07 8.49 -14.12
C GLY A 586 29.26 9.13 -13.00
N GLY A 587 27.96 9.08 -13.16
CA GLY A 587 26.98 9.56 -12.20
C GLY A 587 26.68 8.53 -11.11
N MET A 588 25.56 8.73 -10.44
CA MET A 588 25.12 7.96 -9.28
C MET A 588 23.89 7.11 -9.62
N VAL A 589 23.93 5.83 -9.31
CA VAL A 589 22.78 4.91 -9.41
C VAL A 589 22.25 4.58 -8.03
N ASN A 590 20.95 4.49 -7.92
CA ASN A 590 20.29 4.02 -6.69
C ASN A 590 20.35 2.49 -6.62
N LYS A 591 20.97 1.94 -5.59
CA LYS A 591 21.08 0.49 -5.34
C LYS A 591 20.21 0.01 -4.17
N LYS A 592 19.40 0.89 -3.61
CA LYS A 592 18.54 0.51 -2.48
C LYS A 592 17.52 -0.53 -2.89
N ILE A 593 17.46 -1.61 -2.12
CA ILE A 593 16.42 -2.63 -2.23
C ILE A 593 15.85 -2.98 -0.85
N TYR A 594 14.68 -3.53 -0.88
CA TYR A 594 13.98 -4.14 0.25
C TYR A 594 13.65 -5.59 -0.06
N PHE A 595 13.53 -6.43 0.95
CA PHE A 595 12.74 -7.64 0.81
C PHE A 595 11.33 -7.36 1.35
N VAL A 596 10.36 -7.82 0.60
CA VAL A 596 8.94 -7.78 0.98
C VAL A 596 8.51 -9.19 1.28
N ARG A 597 7.97 -9.41 2.47
CA ARG A 597 7.47 -10.71 2.90
C ARG A 597 5.97 -10.64 3.15
N TYR A 598 5.24 -11.51 2.50
CA TYR A 598 3.83 -11.80 2.76
C TYR A 598 3.77 -13.05 3.63
N THR A 599 3.39 -12.88 4.89
CA THR A 599 3.46 -13.95 5.89
C THR A 599 2.15 -14.74 5.99
N PRO A 600 2.19 -16.03 6.41
CA PRO A 600 0.97 -16.83 6.62
C PRO A 600 -0.05 -16.23 7.60
N GLU A 601 0.38 -15.31 8.46
CA GLU A 601 -0.48 -14.54 9.36
C GLU A 601 -1.18 -13.35 8.66
N TYR A 602 -1.13 -13.29 7.34
CA TYR A 602 -1.70 -12.23 6.51
C TYR A 602 -1.15 -10.83 6.83
N THR A 603 0.14 -10.77 7.17
CA THR A 603 0.86 -9.52 7.37
C THR A 603 1.88 -9.26 6.26
N ILE A 604 2.17 -7.99 5.99
CA ILE A 604 3.21 -7.57 5.06
C ILE A 604 4.36 -6.96 5.86
N LYS A 605 5.58 -7.45 5.59
CA LYS A 605 6.81 -6.91 6.18
C LYS A 605 7.69 -6.35 5.08
N LYS A 606 8.09 -5.08 5.20
CA LYS A 606 9.12 -4.44 4.38
C LYS A 606 10.44 -4.51 5.14
N ILE A 607 11.35 -5.37 4.71
CA ILE A 607 12.62 -5.65 5.38
C ILE A 607 13.68 -4.74 4.77
N ASP A 608 14.29 -3.92 5.60
CA ASP A 608 15.35 -2.98 5.23
C ASP A 608 16.65 -3.41 5.90
N PHE A 609 17.60 -3.91 5.12
CA PHE A 609 18.88 -4.43 5.62
C PHE A 609 19.89 -3.33 5.96
N ASP A 610 19.70 -2.09 5.53
CA ASP A 610 20.54 -0.97 5.87
C ASP A 610 20.13 -0.27 7.19
N LYS A 611 18.96 -0.59 7.73
CA LYS A 611 18.53 -0.15 9.07
C LYS A 611 19.09 -1.12 10.11
N LYS A 612 20.03 -0.66 10.90
CA LYS A 612 20.53 -1.38 12.09
C LYS A 612 19.59 -1.24 13.28
#